data_263fe353e96437a4a578ff3f5fe56aeb
#
_entry.id   263fe353e96437a4a578ff3f5fe56aeb
#
_cell.length_a   1.000
_cell.length_b   1.000
_cell.length_c   1.000
_cell.angle_alpha   90.00
_cell.angle_beta   90.00
_cell.angle_gamma   90.00
#
_symmetry.space_group_name_H-M   'P 1'
#
loop_
_entity.id
_entity.type
_entity.pdbx_description
1 polymer ?
#
loop_
_entity_poly.entity_id
_entity_poly.type
_entity_poly.pdbx_seq_one_letter_code
_entity_poly.pdbx_strand_id
1 'polypeptide(L)'
;MALKEWMTPQEAQFFELLEKEAATVAEGAEALRGLLKDYKDVPAKRKRIKDIEHRADGIVHTLHDHLNQSFVTPLAKEDLSDLASSLDDVLDYINAAATRLAIYAVDKPTDPMVAFADIIVKAVEQLRAALKGVRAREGRDSVLKATIEVNRLENLGDDLLNSSLEELLKGSDPIRIIKLKEIYETLEIVTDRCEDVANVLEDIVVKGR
;
A
#
# COMPACT_ATOMS: atom_id res chain seq x y z
N MET A 1 -12.45 28.09 -1.07
CA MET A 1 -13.42 28.13 0.06
C MET A 1 -14.76 27.51 -0.34
N ALA A 2 -14.80 26.32 -1.03
CA ALA A 2 -16.03 25.74 -1.55
C ALA A 2 -16.16 24.22 -1.36
N LEU A 3 -15.29 23.57 -0.59
CA LEU A 3 -15.24 22.08 -0.48
C LEU A 3 -16.02 21.49 0.72
N LYS A 4 -16.65 22.34 1.56
CA LYS A 4 -17.31 21.90 2.80
C LYS A 4 -18.83 21.75 2.70
N GLU A 5 -19.47 22.14 1.60
CA GLU A 5 -20.93 22.28 1.55
C GLU A 5 -21.69 21.07 0.97
N TRP A 6 -21.02 20.05 0.42
CA TRP A 6 -21.71 18.96 -0.27
C TRP A 6 -21.77 17.63 0.53
N MET A 7 -20.95 17.48 1.56
CA MET A 7 -20.92 16.29 2.43
C MET A 7 -21.52 16.58 3.80
N THR A 8 -22.34 15.68 4.30
CA THR A 8 -22.76 15.70 5.71
C THR A 8 -21.54 15.38 6.60
N PRO A 9 -21.55 15.78 7.88
CA PRO A 9 -20.48 15.40 8.82
C PRO A 9 -20.25 13.88 8.91
N GLN A 10 -21.29 13.08 8.76
CA GLN A 10 -21.22 11.62 8.78
C GLN A 10 -20.54 11.06 7.53
N GLU A 11 -20.84 11.62 6.35
CA GLU A 11 -20.16 11.22 5.10
C GLU A 11 -18.68 11.62 5.11
N ALA A 12 -18.35 12.77 5.72
CA ALA A 12 -16.96 13.23 5.83
C ALA A 12 -16.11 12.26 6.67
N GLN A 13 -16.68 11.61 7.68
CA GLN A 13 -15.96 10.64 8.53
C GLN A 13 -15.43 9.44 7.74
N PHE A 14 -16.14 8.96 6.72
CA PHE A 14 -15.64 7.85 5.89
C PHE A 14 -14.36 8.23 5.15
N PHE A 15 -14.33 9.40 4.53
CA PHE A 15 -13.12 9.89 3.88
C PHE A 15 -11.98 10.18 4.88
N GLU A 16 -12.29 10.66 6.08
CA GLU A 16 -11.29 10.87 7.13
C GLU A 16 -10.66 9.55 7.58
N LEU A 17 -11.44 8.48 7.70
CA LEU A 17 -10.92 7.14 8.03
C LEU A 17 -10.07 6.58 6.88
N LEU A 18 -10.52 6.67 5.63
CA LEU A 18 -9.75 6.23 4.47
C LEU A 18 -8.46 7.02 4.29
N GLU A 19 -8.47 8.34 4.47
CA GLU A 19 -7.26 9.17 4.42
C GLU A 19 -6.28 8.83 5.56
N LYS A 20 -6.81 8.52 6.74
CA LYS A 20 -6.02 8.07 7.89
C LYS A 20 -5.39 6.72 7.61
N GLU A 21 -6.15 5.79 7.01
CA GLU A 21 -5.65 4.48 6.57
C GLU A 21 -4.54 4.65 5.55
N ALA A 22 -4.77 5.38 4.46
CA ALA A 22 -3.75 5.63 3.44
C ALA A 22 -2.50 6.35 4.00
N ALA A 23 -2.66 7.19 5.04
CA ALA A 23 -1.52 7.81 5.72
C ALA A 23 -0.74 6.78 6.57
N THR A 24 -1.44 5.81 7.18
CA THR A 24 -0.83 4.72 7.95
C THR A 24 -0.06 3.76 7.03
N VAL A 25 -0.62 3.44 5.86
CA VAL A 25 0.07 2.67 4.80
C VAL A 25 1.35 3.39 4.35
N ALA A 26 1.30 4.71 4.16
CA ALA A 26 2.49 5.49 3.79
C ALA A 26 3.55 5.49 4.91
N GLU A 27 3.14 5.53 6.19
CA GLU A 27 4.08 5.37 7.31
C GLU A 27 4.73 3.97 7.29
N GLY A 28 3.98 2.92 6.98
CA GLY A 28 4.49 1.56 6.82
C GLY A 28 5.49 1.42 5.69
N ALA A 29 5.18 1.97 4.51
CA ALA A 29 6.08 1.99 3.35
C ALA A 29 7.40 2.71 3.65
N GLU A 30 7.33 3.86 4.31
CA GLU A 30 8.51 4.60 4.75
C GLU A 30 9.31 3.85 5.82
N ALA A 31 8.64 3.15 6.73
CA ALA A 31 9.30 2.34 7.75
C ALA A 31 10.03 1.15 7.12
N LEU A 32 9.46 0.48 6.11
CA LEU A 32 10.11 -0.58 5.33
C LEU A 32 11.34 -0.02 4.60
N ARG A 33 11.20 1.11 3.90
CA ARG A 33 12.31 1.77 3.23
C ARG A 33 13.43 2.14 4.22
N GLY A 34 13.08 2.67 5.38
CA GLY A 34 14.02 2.99 6.44
C GLY A 34 14.70 1.77 7.04
N LEU A 35 14.01 0.62 7.12
CA LEU A 35 14.59 -0.66 7.52
C LEU A 35 15.66 -1.10 6.51
N LEU A 36 15.34 -1.05 5.21
CA LEU A 36 16.22 -1.54 4.14
C LEU A 36 17.41 -0.60 3.86
N LYS A 37 17.25 0.73 4.00
CA LYS A 37 18.34 1.70 3.81
C LYS A 37 19.30 1.81 4.99
N ASP A 38 18.82 1.55 6.21
CA ASP A 38 19.64 1.49 7.43
C ASP A 38 19.34 0.18 8.17
N TYR A 39 20.05 -0.87 7.79
CA TYR A 39 19.80 -2.25 8.26
C TYR A 39 20.43 -2.49 9.64
N LYS A 40 20.03 -1.64 10.63
CA LYS A 40 20.39 -1.77 12.03
C LYS A 40 19.15 -1.94 12.88
N ASP A 41 19.29 -2.59 14.02
CA ASP A 41 18.18 -2.84 14.95
C ASP A 41 16.94 -3.43 14.25
N VAL A 42 17.16 -4.40 13.35
CA VAL A 42 16.12 -5.05 12.55
C VAL A 42 14.93 -5.50 13.41
N PRO A 43 15.11 -6.11 14.60
CA PRO A 43 13.98 -6.49 15.45
C PRO A 43 13.11 -5.30 15.89
N ALA A 44 13.72 -4.18 16.23
CA ALA A 44 12.99 -2.98 16.66
C ALA A 44 12.25 -2.33 15.49
N LYS A 45 12.90 -2.23 14.32
CA LYS A 45 12.27 -1.68 13.10
C LYS A 45 11.13 -2.57 12.59
N ARG A 46 11.30 -3.89 12.60
CA ARG A 46 10.21 -4.84 12.29
C ARG A 46 9.05 -4.67 13.27
N LYS A 47 9.33 -4.58 14.58
CA LYS A 47 8.28 -4.35 15.57
C LYS A 47 7.51 -3.07 15.27
N ARG A 48 8.21 -1.99 14.91
CA ARG A 48 7.56 -0.72 14.53
C ARG A 48 6.61 -0.91 13.33
N ILE A 49 7.03 -1.65 12.28
CA ILE A 49 6.16 -1.93 11.11
C ILE A 49 4.92 -2.69 11.56
N LYS A 50 5.07 -3.71 12.41
CA LYS A 50 3.95 -4.46 12.97
C LYS A 50 3.01 -3.58 13.83
N ASP A 51 3.56 -2.65 14.63
CA ASP A 51 2.75 -1.73 15.42
C ASP A 51 1.98 -0.73 14.51
N ILE A 52 2.49 -0.42 13.31
CA ILE A 52 1.82 0.41 12.29
C ILE A 52 0.67 -0.38 11.67
N GLU A 53 0.88 -1.64 11.27
CA GLU A 53 -0.16 -2.52 10.72
C GLU A 53 -1.30 -2.71 11.74
N HIS A 54 -1.04 -3.05 12.99
CA HIS A 54 -2.09 -3.15 14.01
C HIS A 54 -2.92 -1.86 14.19
N ARG A 55 -2.34 -0.68 13.91
CA ARG A 55 -3.11 0.58 13.90
C ARG A 55 -4.02 0.69 12.69
N ALA A 56 -3.57 0.21 11.53
CA ALA A 56 -4.35 0.14 10.31
C ALA A 56 -5.55 -0.77 10.49
N ASP A 57 -5.37 -2.00 10.99
CA ASP A 57 -6.45 -2.92 11.36
C ASP A 57 -7.54 -2.23 12.17
N GLY A 58 -7.14 -1.44 13.18
CA GLY A 58 -8.08 -0.70 14.03
C GLY A 58 -8.86 0.38 13.27
N ILE A 59 -8.27 0.99 12.26
CA ILE A 59 -8.94 2.00 11.41
C ILE A 59 -9.95 1.30 10.49
N VAL A 60 -9.54 0.22 9.83
CA VAL A 60 -10.40 -0.58 8.94
C VAL A 60 -11.59 -1.14 9.71
N HIS A 61 -11.35 -1.71 10.90
CA HIS A 61 -12.43 -2.17 11.77
C HIS A 61 -13.43 -1.06 12.12
N THR A 62 -12.94 0.12 12.49
CA THR A 62 -13.77 1.30 12.76
C THR A 62 -14.59 1.71 11.53
N LEU A 63 -14.00 1.66 10.34
CA LEU A 63 -14.70 1.99 9.09
C LEU A 63 -15.83 0.99 8.82
N HIS A 64 -15.58 -0.31 8.98
CA HIS A 64 -16.60 -1.34 8.82
C HIS A 64 -17.74 -1.20 9.83
N ASP A 65 -17.46 -0.85 11.10
CA ASP A 65 -18.47 -0.57 12.10
C ASP A 65 -19.35 0.62 11.69
N HIS A 66 -18.75 1.69 11.17
CA HIS A 66 -19.49 2.84 10.65
C HIS A 66 -20.35 2.48 9.43
N LEU A 67 -19.84 1.65 8.50
CA LEU A 67 -20.60 1.16 7.34
C LEU A 67 -21.84 0.37 7.74
N ASN A 68 -21.70 -0.49 8.76
CA ASN A 68 -22.81 -1.30 9.27
C ASN A 68 -23.92 -0.46 9.94
N GLN A 69 -23.54 0.64 10.58
CA GLN A 69 -24.47 1.52 11.30
C GLN A 69 -25.07 2.63 10.43
N SER A 70 -24.49 2.93 9.27
CA SER A 70 -24.91 4.06 8.42
C SER A 70 -25.91 3.62 7.35
N PHE A 71 -26.99 4.41 7.18
CA PHE A 71 -27.95 4.23 6.09
C PHE A 71 -27.52 4.98 4.81
N VAL A 72 -26.79 6.08 4.96
CA VAL A 72 -26.32 6.94 3.86
C VAL A 72 -24.81 7.04 3.93
N THR A 73 -24.16 6.80 2.79
CA THR A 73 -22.71 6.84 2.63
C THR A 73 -22.34 7.69 1.40
N PRO A 74 -21.13 8.32 1.37
CA PRO A 74 -20.72 9.21 0.26
C PRO A 74 -20.47 8.47 -1.06
N LEU A 75 -20.16 7.17 -0.97
CA LEU A 75 -19.95 6.22 -2.07
C LEU A 75 -20.76 4.96 -1.76
N ALA A 76 -20.82 4.00 -2.68
CA ALA A 76 -21.40 2.69 -2.40
C ALA A 76 -20.67 2.02 -1.23
N LYS A 77 -21.39 1.31 -0.36
CA LYS A 77 -20.79 0.66 0.82
C LYS A 77 -19.73 -0.36 0.43
N GLU A 78 -19.98 -1.05 -0.66
CA GLU A 78 -19.08 -2.01 -1.27
C GLU A 78 -17.77 -1.33 -1.69
N ASP A 79 -17.84 -0.21 -2.40
CA ASP A 79 -16.65 0.53 -2.84
C ASP A 79 -15.81 1.05 -1.65
N LEU A 80 -16.46 1.51 -0.57
CA LEU A 80 -15.78 1.94 0.66
C LEU A 80 -15.11 0.77 1.39
N SER A 81 -15.78 -0.38 1.45
CA SER A 81 -15.26 -1.61 2.06
C SER A 81 -14.09 -2.15 1.28
N ASP A 82 -14.22 -2.23 -0.05
CA ASP A 82 -13.19 -2.76 -0.95
C ASP A 82 -11.94 -1.86 -0.89
N LEU A 83 -12.11 -0.55 -0.89
CA LEU A 83 -11.00 0.40 -0.80
C LEU A 83 -10.25 0.29 0.53
N ALA A 84 -10.98 0.15 1.65
CA ALA A 84 -10.36 -0.04 2.96
C ALA A 84 -9.58 -1.36 3.04
N SER A 85 -10.18 -2.46 2.56
CA SER A 85 -9.54 -3.78 2.57
C SER A 85 -8.32 -3.82 1.66
N SER A 86 -8.39 -3.21 0.47
CA SER A 86 -7.24 -3.18 -0.45
C SER A 86 -6.08 -2.33 0.10
N LEU A 87 -6.36 -1.23 0.84
CA LEU A 87 -5.32 -0.45 1.52
C LEU A 87 -4.65 -1.25 2.64
N ASP A 88 -5.44 -2.01 3.41
CA ASP A 88 -4.95 -2.89 4.48
C ASP A 88 -4.03 -3.98 3.92
N ASP A 89 -4.43 -4.63 2.82
CA ASP A 89 -3.61 -5.63 2.13
C ASP A 89 -2.21 -5.10 1.76
N VAL A 90 -2.09 -3.84 1.33
CA VAL A 90 -0.76 -3.24 1.06
C VAL A 90 0.12 -3.26 2.31
N LEU A 91 -0.43 -2.88 3.46
CA LEU A 91 0.33 -2.81 4.71
C LEU A 91 0.63 -4.20 5.28
N ASP A 92 -0.28 -5.15 5.12
CA ASP A 92 -0.09 -6.55 5.49
C ASP A 92 1.12 -7.15 4.76
N TYR A 93 1.23 -6.93 3.46
CA TYR A 93 2.37 -7.42 2.69
C TYR A 93 3.67 -6.66 3.01
N ILE A 94 3.61 -5.38 3.36
CA ILE A 94 4.77 -4.64 3.90
C ILE A 94 5.25 -5.29 5.20
N ASN A 95 4.34 -5.61 6.13
CA ASN A 95 4.66 -6.32 7.38
C ASN A 95 5.17 -7.74 7.12
N ALA A 96 4.60 -8.44 6.14
CA ALA A 96 5.07 -9.77 5.71
C ALA A 96 6.52 -9.71 5.19
N ALA A 97 6.86 -8.73 4.34
CA ALA A 97 8.22 -8.54 3.84
C ALA A 97 9.22 -8.26 4.98
N ALA A 98 8.89 -7.35 5.89
CA ALA A 98 9.73 -7.05 7.06
C ALA A 98 9.90 -8.28 7.98
N THR A 99 8.86 -9.10 8.09
CA THR A 99 8.90 -10.35 8.88
C THR A 99 9.82 -11.39 8.24
N ARG A 100 9.77 -11.57 6.90
CA ARG A 100 10.66 -12.48 6.18
C ARG A 100 12.12 -12.09 6.28
N LEU A 101 12.44 -10.80 6.19
CA LEU A 101 13.80 -10.30 6.41
C LEU A 101 14.36 -10.74 7.77
N ALA A 102 13.55 -10.69 8.82
CA ALA A 102 13.96 -11.09 10.17
C ALA A 102 14.03 -12.61 10.34
N ILE A 103 13.00 -13.36 9.89
CA ILE A 103 12.93 -14.82 10.04
C ILE A 103 14.06 -15.50 9.26
N TYR A 104 14.36 -15.01 8.06
CA TYR A 104 15.41 -15.60 7.21
C TYR A 104 16.81 -15.14 7.62
N ALA A 105 16.92 -14.28 8.65
CA ALA A 105 18.18 -13.74 9.16
C ALA A 105 19.03 -13.20 8.00
N VAL A 106 18.42 -12.28 7.23
CA VAL A 106 19.13 -11.62 6.13
C VAL A 106 20.23 -10.74 6.73
N ASP A 107 21.48 -10.99 6.36
CA ASP A 107 22.63 -10.25 6.91
C ASP A 107 22.68 -8.81 6.38
N LYS A 108 22.32 -8.63 5.13
CA LYS A 108 22.37 -7.34 4.42
C LYS A 108 21.32 -7.28 3.33
N PRO A 109 20.55 -6.17 3.22
CA PRO A 109 19.67 -5.94 2.09
C PRO A 109 20.42 -5.94 0.76
N THR A 110 19.77 -6.44 -0.28
CA THR A 110 20.26 -6.36 -1.65
C THR A 110 19.75 -5.07 -2.31
N ASP A 111 20.43 -4.63 -3.38
CA ASP A 111 20.01 -3.44 -4.14
C ASP A 111 18.56 -3.56 -4.66
N PRO A 112 18.09 -4.73 -5.18
CA PRO A 112 16.68 -4.91 -5.53
C PRO A 112 15.71 -4.66 -4.37
N MET A 113 15.99 -5.11 -3.15
CA MET A 113 15.11 -4.87 -2.00
C MET A 113 14.94 -3.37 -1.73
N VAL A 114 16.02 -2.60 -1.82
CA VAL A 114 15.99 -1.14 -1.63
C VAL A 114 15.21 -0.48 -2.76
N ALA A 115 15.41 -0.94 -4.00
CA ALA A 115 14.69 -0.43 -5.17
C ALA A 115 13.17 -0.69 -5.07
N PHE A 116 12.75 -1.89 -4.65
CA PHE A 116 11.34 -2.18 -4.37
C PHE A 116 10.75 -1.23 -3.33
N ALA A 117 11.44 -0.98 -2.22
CA ALA A 117 10.95 -0.06 -1.20
C ALA A 117 10.77 1.37 -1.74
N ASP A 118 11.66 1.82 -2.62
CA ASP A 118 11.52 3.13 -3.26
C ASP A 118 10.36 3.18 -4.27
N ILE A 119 10.05 2.07 -4.97
CA ILE A 119 8.87 1.92 -5.84
C ILE A 119 7.60 1.95 -4.99
N ILE A 120 7.52 1.14 -3.93
CA ILE A 120 6.37 1.03 -3.02
C ILE A 120 6.01 2.40 -2.44
N VAL A 121 6.99 3.15 -1.92
CA VAL A 121 6.74 4.50 -1.37
C VAL A 121 6.12 5.41 -2.42
N LYS A 122 6.64 5.40 -3.65
CA LYS A 122 6.08 6.22 -4.75
C LYS A 122 4.66 5.81 -5.12
N ALA A 123 4.39 4.49 -5.20
CA ALA A 123 3.05 3.98 -5.50
C ALA A 123 2.04 4.42 -4.43
N VAL A 124 2.36 4.24 -3.16
CA VAL A 124 1.50 4.67 -2.03
C VAL A 124 1.27 6.19 -2.03
N GLU A 125 2.26 7.01 -2.39
CA GLU A 125 2.05 8.46 -2.53
C GLU A 125 1.05 8.80 -3.64
N GLN A 126 1.07 8.08 -4.77
CA GLN A 126 0.08 8.25 -5.84
C GLN A 126 -1.32 7.81 -5.38
N LEU A 127 -1.45 6.71 -4.64
CA LEU A 127 -2.73 6.28 -4.07
C LEU A 127 -3.32 7.34 -3.15
N ARG A 128 -2.49 7.95 -2.29
CA ARG A 128 -2.93 9.05 -1.42
C ARG A 128 -3.39 10.28 -2.21
N ALA A 129 -2.72 10.59 -3.32
CA ALA A 129 -3.14 11.68 -4.20
C ALA A 129 -4.48 11.37 -4.89
N ALA A 130 -4.65 10.15 -5.40
CA ALA A 130 -5.89 9.68 -6.03
C ALA A 130 -7.07 9.73 -5.04
N LEU A 131 -6.89 9.23 -3.81
CA LEU A 131 -7.92 9.24 -2.76
C LEU A 131 -8.37 10.68 -2.42
N LYS A 132 -7.42 11.62 -2.30
CA LYS A 132 -7.74 13.04 -2.10
C LYS A 132 -8.51 13.61 -3.28
N GLY A 133 -8.16 13.23 -4.50
CA GLY A 133 -8.88 13.61 -5.72
C GLY A 133 -10.33 13.12 -5.71
N VAL A 134 -10.59 11.88 -5.27
CA VAL A 134 -11.95 11.34 -5.09
C VAL A 134 -12.73 12.16 -4.06
N ARG A 135 -12.16 12.40 -2.87
CA ARG A 135 -12.79 13.22 -1.82
C ARG A 135 -13.09 14.63 -2.30
N ALA A 136 -12.16 15.25 -2.99
CA ALA A 136 -12.30 16.63 -3.48
C ALA A 136 -13.25 16.75 -4.69
N ARG A 137 -13.72 15.61 -5.24
CA ARG A 137 -14.41 15.56 -6.54
C ARG A 137 -13.61 16.28 -7.63
N GLU A 138 -12.28 16.20 -7.53
CA GLU A 138 -11.42 16.59 -8.63
C GLU A 138 -11.81 15.77 -9.87
N GLY A 139 -11.75 16.39 -11.04
CA GLY A 139 -12.21 15.72 -12.26
C GLY A 139 -11.53 14.35 -12.42
N ARG A 140 -12.24 13.38 -13.03
CA ARG A 140 -11.79 12.02 -13.33
C ARG A 140 -10.31 11.94 -13.78
N ASP A 141 -9.89 12.89 -14.63
CA ASP A 141 -8.54 12.92 -15.19
C ASP A 141 -7.43 13.06 -14.12
N SER A 142 -7.70 13.73 -13.00
CA SER A 142 -6.73 13.87 -11.90
C SER A 142 -6.50 12.53 -11.20
N VAL A 143 -7.58 11.80 -10.90
CA VAL A 143 -7.51 10.47 -10.26
C VAL A 143 -6.85 9.49 -11.23
N LEU A 144 -7.29 9.45 -12.50
CA LEU A 144 -6.73 8.53 -13.51
C LEU A 144 -5.23 8.75 -13.75
N LYS A 145 -4.72 9.98 -13.70
CA LYS A 145 -3.27 10.20 -13.78
C LYS A 145 -2.51 9.52 -12.67
N ALA A 146 -3.02 9.56 -11.45
CA ALA A 146 -2.39 8.92 -10.30
C ALA A 146 -2.47 7.38 -10.40
N THR A 147 -3.62 6.82 -10.81
CA THR A 147 -3.77 5.36 -10.99
C THR A 147 -2.89 4.83 -12.13
N ILE A 148 -2.80 5.53 -13.26
CA ILE A 148 -1.88 5.19 -14.36
C ILE A 148 -0.41 5.18 -13.87
N GLU A 149 -0.02 6.12 -13.01
CA GLU A 149 1.34 6.13 -12.47
C GLU A 149 1.57 4.96 -11.49
N VAL A 150 0.55 4.52 -10.73
CA VAL A 150 0.64 3.30 -9.91
C VAL A 150 0.88 2.08 -10.80
N ASN A 151 0.10 1.89 -11.86
CA ASN A 151 0.26 0.78 -12.80
C ASN A 151 1.66 0.80 -13.47
N ARG A 152 2.18 1.99 -13.79
CA ARG A 152 3.55 2.12 -14.31
C ARG A 152 4.59 1.69 -13.26
N LEU A 153 4.36 1.96 -11.99
CA LEU A 153 5.25 1.58 -10.89
C LEU A 153 5.19 0.08 -10.59
N GLU A 154 4.00 -0.53 -10.67
CA GLU A 154 3.82 -1.96 -10.61
C GLU A 154 4.60 -2.67 -11.74
N ASN A 155 4.43 -2.27 -12.99
CA ASN A 155 5.20 -2.81 -14.12
C ASN A 155 6.74 -2.69 -13.91
N LEU A 156 7.21 -1.63 -13.24
CA LEU A 156 8.63 -1.53 -12.84
C LEU A 156 8.99 -2.52 -11.73
N GLY A 157 8.06 -2.86 -10.84
CA GLY A 157 8.21 -3.91 -9.83
C GLY A 157 8.38 -5.27 -10.49
N ASP A 158 7.51 -5.62 -11.43
CA ASP A 158 7.56 -6.84 -12.22
C ASP A 158 8.91 -7.01 -12.96
N ASP A 159 9.34 -5.98 -13.68
CA ASP A 159 10.62 -5.99 -14.38
C ASP A 159 11.79 -6.15 -13.42
N LEU A 160 11.71 -5.52 -12.23
CA LEU A 160 12.71 -5.64 -11.19
C LEU A 160 12.73 -7.05 -10.59
N LEU A 161 11.57 -7.68 -10.34
CA LEU A 161 11.48 -9.07 -9.89
C LEU A 161 12.13 -10.00 -10.90
N ASN A 162 11.71 -9.94 -12.16
CA ASN A 162 12.20 -10.82 -13.21
C ASN A 162 13.73 -10.73 -13.37
N SER A 163 14.28 -9.51 -13.46
CA SER A 163 15.73 -9.31 -13.57
C SER A 163 16.50 -9.74 -12.33
N SER A 164 15.92 -9.56 -11.14
CA SER A 164 16.53 -9.98 -9.87
C SER A 164 16.55 -11.49 -9.73
N LEU A 165 15.49 -12.19 -10.16
CA LEU A 165 15.43 -13.64 -10.17
C LEU A 165 16.41 -14.24 -11.19
N GLU A 166 16.53 -13.65 -12.37
CA GLU A 166 17.48 -14.07 -13.38
C GLU A 166 18.93 -14.02 -12.87
N GLU A 167 19.29 -12.95 -12.16
CA GLU A 167 20.61 -12.81 -11.55
C GLU A 167 20.81 -13.76 -10.36
N LEU A 168 19.77 -13.88 -9.50
CA LEU A 168 19.80 -14.74 -8.32
C LEU A 168 20.04 -16.23 -8.68
N LEU A 169 19.41 -16.70 -9.76
CA LEU A 169 19.49 -18.08 -10.22
C LEU A 169 20.84 -18.47 -10.84
N LYS A 170 21.72 -17.51 -11.11
CA LYS A 170 23.13 -17.78 -11.51
C LYS A 170 23.99 -18.22 -10.30
N GLY A 171 23.49 -17.99 -9.09
CA GLY A 171 24.16 -18.40 -7.84
C GLY A 171 24.10 -19.91 -7.60
N SER A 172 24.95 -20.40 -6.70
CA SER A 172 25.06 -21.83 -6.35
C SER A 172 24.59 -22.19 -4.94
N ASP A 173 24.19 -21.20 -4.13
CA ASP A 173 23.67 -21.43 -2.77
C ASP A 173 22.13 -21.55 -2.78
N PRO A 174 21.60 -22.78 -2.68
CA PRO A 174 20.16 -23.00 -2.77
C PRO A 174 19.38 -22.37 -1.63
N ILE A 175 19.95 -22.30 -0.42
CA ILE A 175 19.26 -21.68 0.73
C ILE A 175 19.16 -20.18 0.53
N ARG A 176 20.22 -19.54 0.05
CA ARG A 176 20.20 -18.12 -0.29
C ARG A 176 19.19 -17.82 -1.39
N ILE A 177 19.14 -18.67 -2.43
CA ILE A 177 18.20 -18.53 -3.55
C ILE A 177 16.75 -18.56 -3.03
N ILE A 178 16.41 -19.57 -2.21
CA ILE A 178 15.06 -19.71 -1.66
C ILE A 178 14.67 -18.47 -0.83
N LYS A 179 15.53 -18.04 0.09
CA LYS A 179 15.27 -16.89 0.97
C LYS A 179 15.05 -15.59 0.18
N LEU A 180 15.97 -15.29 -0.74
CA LEU A 180 15.91 -14.04 -1.51
C LEU A 180 14.77 -14.04 -2.52
N LYS A 181 14.50 -15.17 -3.18
CA LYS A 181 13.36 -15.32 -4.07
C LYS A 181 12.06 -14.97 -3.36
N GLU A 182 11.80 -15.60 -2.20
CA GLU A 182 10.56 -15.37 -1.45
C GLU A 182 10.43 -13.94 -0.94
N ILE A 183 11.56 -13.28 -0.60
CA ILE A 183 11.54 -11.87 -0.21
C ILE A 183 11.22 -10.98 -1.42
N TYR A 184 11.83 -11.21 -2.58
CA TYR A 184 11.58 -10.43 -3.79
C TYR A 184 10.13 -10.55 -4.25
N GLU A 185 9.60 -11.78 -4.30
CA GLU A 185 8.19 -12.06 -4.60
C GLU A 185 7.25 -11.36 -3.61
N THR A 186 7.60 -11.34 -2.32
CA THR A 186 6.77 -10.64 -1.33
C THR A 186 6.79 -9.13 -1.50
N LEU A 187 7.93 -8.55 -1.90
CA LEU A 187 8.05 -7.12 -2.15
C LEU A 187 7.33 -6.69 -3.43
N GLU A 188 7.33 -7.55 -4.45
CA GLU A 188 6.58 -7.33 -5.69
C GLU A 188 5.06 -7.40 -5.40
N ILE A 189 4.58 -8.39 -4.63
CA ILE A 189 3.17 -8.44 -4.23
C ILE A 189 2.71 -7.13 -3.56
N VAL A 190 3.57 -6.39 -2.87
CA VAL A 190 3.19 -5.07 -2.35
C VAL A 190 2.86 -4.10 -3.48
N THR A 191 3.59 -4.14 -4.59
CA THR A 191 3.30 -3.29 -5.76
C THR A 191 1.99 -3.68 -6.44
N ASP A 192 1.70 -5.00 -6.55
CA ASP A 192 0.42 -5.52 -7.03
C ASP A 192 -0.75 -5.05 -6.17
N ARG A 193 -0.60 -5.14 -4.82
CA ARG A 193 -1.64 -4.63 -3.91
C ARG A 193 -1.87 -3.13 -4.09
N CYS A 194 -0.82 -2.35 -4.39
CA CYS A 194 -1.00 -0.93 -4.75
C CYS A 194 -1.80 -0.76 -6.05
N GLU A 195 -1.60 -1.62 -7.04
CA GLU A 195 -2.41 -1.62 -8.27
C GLU A 195 -3.87 -1.97 -7.98
N ASP A 196 -4.15 -2.97 -7.11
CA ASP A 196 -5.52 -3.29 -6.69
C ASP A 196 -6.24 -2.08 -6.09
N VAL A 197 -5.58 -1.31 -5.20
CA VAL A 197 -6.15 -0.05 -4.68
C VAL A 197 -6.41 0.96 -5.80
N ALA A 198 -5.49 1.08 -6.76
CA ALA A 198 -5.65 1.99 -7.89
C ALA A 198 -6.86 1.59 -8.76
N ASN A 199 -7.06 0.30 -9.00
CA ASN A 199 -8.19 -0.23 -9.75
C ASN A 199 -9.53 0.07 -9.04
N VAL A 200 -9.61 -0.08 -7.72
CA VAL A 200 -10.80 0.30 -6.94
C VAL A 200 -11.08 1.81 -7.05
N LEU A 201 -10.05 2.66 -6.95
CA LEU A 201 -10.19 4.12 -7.08
C LEU A 201 -10.64 4.53 -8.50
N GLU A 202 -10.15 3.83 -9.53
CA GLU A 202 -10.57 4.04 -10.92
C GLU A 202 -12.05 3.67 -11.12
N ASP A 203 -12.46 2.52 -10.60
CA ASP A 203 -13.85 2.07 -10.63
C ASP A 203 -14.79 3.07 -9.96
N ILE A 204 -14.44 3.62 -8.81
CA ILE A 204 -15.22 4.65 -8.09
C ILE A 204 -15.45 5.87 -9.00
N VAL A 205 -14.42 6.39 -9.65
CA VAL A 205 -14.57 7.60 -10.49
C VAL A 205 -15.24 7.32 -11.85
N VAL A 206 -15.23 6.07 -12.30
CA VAL A 206 -15.94 5.65 -13.51
C VAL A 206 -17.43 5.46 -13.25
N LYS A 207 -17.80 4.84 -12.10
CA LYS A 207 -19.20 4.62 -11.68
C LYS A 207 -19.89 5.90 -11.24
N GLY A 208 -19.15 6.85 -10.67
CA GLY A 208 -19.67 8.11 -10.09
C GLY A 208 -20.18 9.15 -11.13
N ARG A 209 -20.62 8.71 -12.32
CA ARG A 209 -21.28 9.52 -13.38
C ARG A 209 -22.75 9.75 -13.12
#